data_ba6574702b99276214d01f5966533e23
#
_entry.id   ba6574702b99276214d01f5966533e23
#
_cell.length_a   1.000
_cell.length_b   1.000
_cell.length_c   1.000
_cell.angle_alpha   90.00
_cell.angle_beta   90.00
_cell.angle_gamma   90.00
#
_symmetry.space_group_name_H-M   'P 1'
#
loop_
_entity.id
_entity.type
_entity.pdbx_description
1 polymer ?
#
loop_
_entity_poly.entity_id
_entity_poly.type
_entity_poly.pdbx_seq_one_letter_code
_entity_poly.pdbx_strand_id
1 'polypeptide(L)'
;VATVKALKYHGGVNVPDLAAENLTALESGLTNLRKHLHNLQNEFGLECVVAINHFIQDSDAEVALIKDAVESMGATAILARHWAEGGAGAELLAQTVVEKLQQPGKCKLLYSDSETLWEKINAVAMRLYGANEVIADKKVMKKLGEFQSLHGDLPVCMAKTPYSFSSDPGLRGAPEQHTLTIRDVRLSRG
;
A
#
# COMPACT_ATOMS: atom_id res chain seq x y z
N VAL A 1 -0.65 0.00 -8.43
CA VAL A 1 0.31 0.69 -9.31
C VAL A 1 1.63 0.85 -8.59
N ALA A 2 2.75 0.49 -9.24
CA ALA A 2 4.12 0.69 -8.77
C ALA A 2 4.90 1.59 -9.75
N THR A 3 5.90 2.32 -9.25
CA THR A 3 6.88 3.02 -10.07
C THR A 3 8.29 2.73 -9.59
N VAL A 4 9.24 2.59 -10.51
CA VAL A 4 10.66 2.39 -10.18
C VAL A 4 11.15 3.47 -9.21
N LYS A 5 10.82 4.75 -9.48
CA LYS A 5 11.23 5.88 -8.64
C LYS A 5 10.72 5.78 -7.20
N ALA A 6 9.44 5.42 -7.00
CA ALA A 6 8.89 5.29 -5.66
C ALA A 6 9.56 4.14 -4.89
N LEU A 7 9.82 3.02 -5.56
CA LEU A 7 10.51 1.89 -4.93
C LEU A 7 11.96 2.23 -4.59
N LYS A 8 12.71 2.88 -5.48
CA LYS A 8 14.07 3.38 -5.15
C LYS A 8 14.06 4.37 -3.98
N TYR A 9 13.06 5.25 -3.91
CA TYR A 9 12.89 6.15 -2.76
C TYR A 9 12.68 5.37 -1.46
N HIS A 10 11.85 4.34 -1.47
CA HIS A 10 11.66 3.44 -0.32
C HIS A 10 12.92 2.65 0.01
N GLY A 11 13.79 2.40 -0.95
CA GLY A 11 15.11 1.79 -0.78
C GLY A 11 16.22 2.75 -0.34
N GLY A 12 15.86 4.00 -0.02
CA GLY A 12 16.80 4.95 0.57
C GLY A 12 17.39 5.99 -0.38
N VAL A 13 17.09 5.93 -1.69
CA VAL A 13 17.58 6.93 -2.66
C VAL A 13 16.95 8.30 -2.40
N ASN A 14 17.75 9.35 -2.49
CA ASN A 14 17.27 10.72 -2.38
C ASN A 14 16.60 11.19 -3.66
N VAL A 15 15.67 12.13 -3.55
CA VAL A 15 14.86 12.60 -4.68
C VAL A 15 15.68 13.04 -5.91
N PRO A 16 16.81 13.79 -5.78
CA PRO A 16 17.62 14.19 -6.94
C PRO A 16 18.23 13.03 -7.73
N ASP A 17 18.47 11.88 -7.05
CA ASP A 17 19.20 10.74 -7.61
C ASP A 17 18.28 9.63 -8.17
N LEU A 18 16.96 9.82 -8.08
CA LEU A 18 15.97 8.82 -8.48
C LEU A 18 15.96 8.50 -10.00
N ALA A 19 16.55 9.36 -10.82
CA ALA A 19 16.63 9.13 -12.26
C ALA A 19 17.73 8.13 -12.67
N ALA A 20 18.78 7.97 -11.85
CA ALA A 20 19.86 7.03 -12.11
C ALA A 20 19.42 5.59 -11.79
N GLU A 21 19.88 4.62 -12.60
CA GLU A 21 19.68 3.21 -12.30
C GLU A 21 20.31 2.83 -10.95
N ASN A 22 19.52 2.11 -10.12
CA ASN A 22 20.01 1.62 -8.84
C ASN A 22 19.27 0.36 -8.40
N LEU A 23 19.76 -0.79 -8.87
CA LEU A 23 19.14 -2.08 -8.58
C LEU A 23 19.20 -2.45 -7.10
N THR A 24 20.28 -2.10 -6.40
CA THR A 24 20.42 -2.39 -4.96
C THR A 24 19.36 -1.65 -4.13
N ALA A 25 19.18 -0.37 -4.41
CA ALA A 25 18.16 0.41 -3.73
C ALA A 25 16.74 -0.04 -4.14
N LEU A 26 16.55 -0.40 -5.41
CA LEU A 26 15.28 -0.94 -5.89
C LEU A 26 14.93 -2.23 -5.14
N GLU A 27 15.85 -3.19 -5.02
CA GLU A 27 15.64 -4.44 -4.26
C GLU A 27 15.26 -4.15 -2.79
N SER A 28 15.97 -3.24 -2.14
CA SER A 28 15.63 -2.81 -0.78
C SER A 28 14.22 -2.23 -0.69
N GLY A 29 13.84 -1.40 -1.67
CA GLY A 29 12.54 -0.75 -1.73
C GLY A 29 11.39 -1.67 -2.10
N LEU A 30 11.66 -2.82 -2.72
CA LEU A 30 10.65 -3.86 -3.01
C LEU A 30 9.98 -4.39 -1.74
N THR A 31 10.57 -4.24 -0.57
CA THR A 31 9.91 -4.55 0.71
C THR A 31 8.58 -3.82 0.86
N ASN A 32 8.50 -2.57 0.40
CA ASN A 32 7.25 -1.79 0.41
C ASN A 32 6.18 -2.43 -0.50
N LEU A 33 6.53 -2.77 -1.74
CA LEU A 33 5.61 -3.42 -2.67
C LEU A 33 5.17 -4.80 -2.18
N ARG A 34 6.12 -5.60 -1.66
CA ARG A 34 5.84 -6.91 -1.08
C ARG A 34 4.83 -6.82 0.06
N LYS A 35 4.96 -5.83 0.96
CA LYS A 35 4.00 -5.61 2.04
C LYS A 35 2.61 -5.23 1.53
N HIS A 36 2.51 -4.38 0.50
CA HIS A 36 1.24 -4.05 -0.13
C HIS A 36 0.57 -5.27 -0.75
N LEU A 37 1.32 -6.10 -1.50
CA LEU A 37 0.81 -7.34 -2.08
C LEU A 37 0.36 -8.32 -1.00
N HIS A 38 1.19 -8.53 0.03
CA HIS A 38 0.84 -9.36 1.18
C HIS A 38 -0.49 -8.93 1.81
N ASN A 39 -0.67 -7.62 2.04
CA ASN A 39 -1.90 -7.09 2.62
C ASN A 39 -3.12 -7.42 1.73
N LEU A 40 -3.02 -7.18 0.43
CA LEU A 40 -4.13 -7.44 -0.49
C LEU A 40 -4.44 -8.94 -0.61
N GLN A 41 -3.44 -9.78 -0.74
CA GLN A 41 -3.60 -11.22 -0.95
C GLN A 41 -3.98 -11.96 0.34
N ASN A 42 -3.30 -11.66 1.46
CA ASN A 42 -3.45 -12.47 2.68
C ASN A 42 -4.47 -11.88 3.66
N GLU A 43 -4.49 -10.55 3.83
CA GLU A 43 -5.44 -9.91 4.73
C GLU A 43 -6.82 -9.76 4.10
N PHE A 44 -6.88 -9.39 2.81
CA PHE A 44 -8.15 -9.20 2.10
C PHE A 44 -8.54 -10.36 1.18
N GLY A 45 -7.66 -11.30 0.88
CA GLY A 45 -7.95 -12.45 0.02
C GLY A 45 -8.15 -12.08 -1.45
N LEU A 46 -7.55 -10.98 -1.90
CA LEU A 46 -7.72 -10.46 -3.26
C LEU A 46 -6.61 -10.92 -4.19
N GLU A 47 -6.97 -11.25 -5.42
CA GLU A 47 -6.02 -11.40 -6.52
C GLU A 47 -5.47 -10.04 -6.96
N CYS A 48 -4.17 -9.99 -7.27
CA CYS A 48 -3.51 -8.73 -7.58
C CYS A 48 -2.88 -8.73 -8.97
N VAL A 49 -3.05 -7.61 -9.67
CA VAL A 49 -2.28 -7.24 -10.85
C VAL A 49 -1.51 -5.97 -10.54
N VAL A 50 -0.20 -6.00 -10.69
CA VAL A 50 0.68 -4.84 -10.47
C VAL A 50 0.93 -4.14 -11.80
N ALA A 51 0.38 -2.96 -11.98
CA ALA A 51 0.74 -2.08 -13.08
C ALA A 51 2.06 -1.36 -12.76
N ILE A 52 3.13 -1.66 -13.49
CA ILE A 52 4.38 -0.92 -13.43
C ILE A 52 4.20 0.32 -14.32
N ASN A 53 3.99 1.48 -13.73
CA ASN A 53 3.85 2.73 -14.47
C ASN A 53 5.24 3.17 -14.94
N HIS A 54 5.52 2.95 -16.22
CA HIS A 54 6.82 3.12 -16.85
C HIS A 54 7.14 4.58 -17.16
N PHE A 55 8.33 5.01 -16.82
CA PHE A 55 8.91 6.28 -17.23
C PHE A 55 10.15 6.07 -18.09
N ILE A 56 10.47 7.04 -18.95
CA ILE A 56 11.56 6.95 -19.93
C ILE A 56 12.94 6.71 -19.30
N GLN A 57 13.12 7.04 -18.03
CA GLN A 57 14.38 6.84 -17.30
C GLN A 57 14.47 5.45 -16.63
N ASP A 58 13.38 4.69 -16.61
CA ASP A 58 13.39 3.37 -15.99
C ASP A 58 14.15 2.40 -16.90
N SER A 59 15.13 1.69 -16.37
CA SER A 59 15.90 0.72 -17.14
C SER A 59 15.16 -0.61 -17.27
N ASP A 60 15.47 -1.36 -18.32
CA ASP A 60 14.92 -2.72 -18.49
C ASP A 60 15.28 -3.65 -17.34
N ALA A 61 16.48 -3.48 -16.74
CA ALA A 61 16.92 -4.25 -15.58
C ALA A 61 16.08 -3.93 -14.33
N GLU A 62 15.74 -2.65 -14.10
CA GLU A 62 14.87 -2.23 -13.00
C GLU A 62 13.46 -2.77 -13.18
N VAL A 63 12.93 -2.72 -14.39
CA VAL A 63 11.60 -3.27 -14.71
C VAL A 63 11.57 -4.79 -14.52
N ALA A 64 12.59 -5.51 -14.99
CA ALA A 64 12.70 -6.96 -14.82
C ALA A 64 12.72 -7.34 -13.34
N LEU A 65 13.52 -6.64 -12.52
CA LEU A 65 13.61 -6.89 -11.08
C LEU A 65 12.25 -6.74 -10.37
N ILE A 66 11.44 -5.75 -10.74
CA ILE A 66 10.09 -5.59 -10.18
C ILE A 66 9.18 -6.74 -10.62
N LYS A 67 9.23 -7.13 -11.90
CA LYS A 67 8.43 -8.24 -12.42
C LYS A 67 8.72 -9.54 -11.67
N ASP A 68 9.99 -9.90 -11.58
CA ASP A 68 10.44 -11.13 -10.90
C ASP A 68 9.98 -11.14 -9.43
N ALA A 69 10.11 -10.00 -8.74
CA ALA A 69 9.66 -9.87 -7.36
C ALA A 69 8.15 -10.05 -7.20
N VAL A 70 7.35 -9.51 -8.11
CA VAL A 70 5.87 -9.62 -8.09
C VAL A 70 5.44 -11.05 -8.42
N GLU A 71 6.05 -11.66 -9.44
CA GLU A 71 5.75 -13.02 -9.88
C GLU A 71 6.12 -14.06 -8.82
N SER A 72 7.23 -13.85 -8.10
CA SER A 72 7.62 -14.71 -6.97
C SER A 72 6.59 -14.74 -5.83
N MET A 73 5.72 -13.74 -5.76
CA MET A 73 4.61 -13.65 -4.80
C MET A 73 3.27 -14.17 -5.37
N GLY A 74 3.26 -14.76 -6.56
CA GLY A 74 2.05 -15.26 -7.20
C GLY A 74 1.13 -14.16 -7.74
N ALA A 75 1.61 -12.93 -7.87
CA ALA A 75 0.89 -11.84 -8.52
C ALA A 75 1.37 -11.66 -9.97
N THR A 76 0.61 -10.94 -10.78
CA THR A 76 0.96 -10.65 -12.17
C THR A 76 1.47 -9.22 -12.30
N ALA A 77 2.62 -9.00 -12.93
CA ALA A 77 3.17 -7.67 -13.20
C ALA A 77 3.03 -7.31 -14.68
N ILE A 78 2.42 -6.17 -14.96
CA ILE A 78 2.23 -5.63 -16.32
C ILE A 78 2.92 -4.28 -16.44
N LEU A 79 3.78 -4.13 -17.46
CA LEU A 79 4.37 -2.85 -17.80
C LEU A 79 3.32 -1.97 -18.49
N ALA A 80 2.96 -0.85 -17.88
CA ALA A 80 1.99 0.09 -18.41
C ALA A 80 2.71 1.31 -19.00
N ARG A 81 2.62 1.48 -20.32
CA ARG A 81 3.23 2.57 -21.11
C ARG A 81 2.21 3.62 -21.55
N HIS A 82 1.10 3.74 -20.85
CA HIS A 82 -0.01 4.63 -21.22
C HIS A 82 0.42 6.09 -21.35
N TRP A 83 1.47 6.53 -20.68
CA TRP A 83 2.00 7.88 -20.81
C TRP A 83 2.60 8.14 -22.20
N ALA A 84 3.33 7.16 -22.77
CA ALA A 84 3.96 7.29 -24.09
C ALA A 84 3.04 6.84 -25.24
N GLU A 85 2.19 5.83 -25.02
CA GLU A 85 1.45 5.11 -26.04
C GLU A 85 -0.08 5.28 -25.90
N GLY A 86 -0.53 6.12 -24.96
CA GLY A 86 -1.96 6.32 -24.70
C GLY A 86 -2.66 5.02 -24.31
N GLY A 87 -3.88 4.80 -24.78
CA GLY A 87 -4.68 3.63 -24.45
C GLY A 87 -4.03 2.30 -24.86
N ALA A 88 -3.30 2.25 -25.96
CA ALA A 88 -2.60 1.06 -26.42
C ALA A 88 -1.57 0.57 -25.39
N GLY A 89 -0.88 1.49 -24.71
CA GLY A 89 0.09 1.16 -23.67
C GLY A 89 -0.52 0.59 -22.38
N ALA A 90 -1.84 0.54 -22.27
CA ALA A 90 -2.57 -0.06 -21.14
C ALA A 90 -3.44 -1.26 -21.54
N GLU A 91 -3.47 -1.65 -22.79
CA GLU A 91 -4.37 -2.70 -23.29
C GLU A 91 -4.12 -4.06 -22.62
N LEU A 92 -2.86 -4.49 -22.54
CA LEU A 92 -2.50 -5.74 -21.88
C LEU A 92 -2.89 -5.73 -20.39
N LEU A 93 -2.73 -4.59 -19.70
CA LEU A 93 -3.17 -4.44 -18.32
C LEU A 93 -4.68 -4.65 -18.20
N ALA A 94 -5.45 -4.03 -19.10
CA ALA A 94 -6.91 -4.15 -19.11
C ALA A 94 -7.35 -5.59 -19.37
N GLN A 95 -6.76 -6.27 -20.35
CA GLN A 95 -7.03 -7.67 -20.67
C GLN A 95 -6.73 -8.58 -19.46
N THR A 96 -5.57 -8.41 -18.84
CA THR A 96 -5.16 -9.19 -17.66
C THR A 96 -6.14 -9.00 -16.49
N VAL A 97 -6.60 -7.77 -16.25
CA VAL A 97 -7.61 -7.50 -15.20
C VAL A 97 -8.92 -8.19 -15.53
N VAL A 98 -9.39 -8.13 -16.78
CA VAL A 98 -10.62 -8.82 -17.21
C VAL A 98 -10.51 -10.33 -17.02
N GLU A 99 -9.37 -10.93 -17.37
CA GLU A 99 -9.13 -12.37 -17.16
C GLU A 99 -9.18 -12.74 -15.68
N LYS A 100 -8.56 -11.96 -14.82
CA LYS A 100 -8.58 -12.18 -13.35
C LYS A 100 -9.99 -12.08 -12.78
N LEU A 101 -10.83 -11.19 -13.30
CA LEU A 101 -12.22 -11.02 -12.86
C LEU A 101 -13.13 -12.20 -13.21
N GLN A 102 -12.70 -13.12 -14.06
CA GLN A 102 -13.46 -14.37 -14.32
C GLN A 102 -13.43 -15.33 -13.13
N GLN A 103 -12.50 -15.16 -12.19
CA GLN A 103 -12.44 -15.96 -10.98
C GLN A 103 -13.30 -15.34 -9.87
N PRO A 104 -14.04 -16.14 -9.09
CA PRO A 104 -14.83 -15.61 -7.99
C PRO A 104 -13.92 -14.99 -6.93
N GLY A 105 -14.15 -13.74 -6.59
CA GLY A 105 -13.42 -13.06 -5.52
C GLY A 105 -13.70 -13.66 -4.14
N LYS A 106 -12.70 -13.68 -3.28
CA LYS A 106 -12.80 -14.14 -1.88
C LYS A 106 -12.45 -12.98 -0.92
N CYS A 107 -13.06 -11.81 -1.13
CA CYS A 107 -12.77 -10.65 -0.29
C CYS A 107 -13.13 -10.96 1.17
N LYS A 108 -12.18 -10.68 2.07
CA LYS A 108 -12.35 -10.76 3.53
C LYS A 108 -12.38 -9.35 4.10
N LEU A 109 -13.19 -9.14 5.12
CA LEU A 109 -13.13 -7.91 5.91
C LEU A 109 -11.98 -8.01 6.92
N LEU A 110 -11.32 -6.89 7.17
CA LEU A 110 -10.19 -6.82 8.08
C LEU A 110 -10.63 -6.94 9.55
N TYR A 111 -11.82 -6.45 9.86
CA TYR A 111 -12.44 -6.43 11.18
C TYR A 111 -13.96 -6.54 11.04
N SER A 112 -14.65 -6.81 12.15
CA SER A 112 -16.11 -6.83 12.20
C SER A 112 -16.68 -5.41 12.42
N ASP A 113 -17.86 -5.13 11.87
CA ASP A 113 -18.58 -3.87 12.14
C ASP A 113 -18.94 -3.71 13.63
N SER A 114 -19.07 -4.81 14.36
CA SER A 114 -19.34 -4.82 15.81
C SER A 114 -18.13 -4.49 16.69
N GLU A 115 -16.92 -4.47 16.14
CA GLU A 115 -15.74 -4.02 16.89
C GLU A 115 -15.81 -2.51 17.17
N THR A 116 -15.21 -2.08 18.28
CA THR A 116 -15.11 -0.66 18.59
C THR A 116 -14.24 0.08 17.59
N LEU A 117 -14.44 1.39 17.43
CA LEU A 117 -13.61 2.20 16.53
C LEU A 117 -12.12 2.10 16.86
N TRP A 118 -11.76 1.96 18.15
CA TRP A 118 -10.38 1.79 18.56
C TRP A 118 -9.81 0.42 18.16
N GLU A 119 -10.59 -0.64 18.29
CA GLU A 119 -10.19 -1.98 17.81
C GLU A 119 -10.03 -2.00 16.30
N LYS A 120 -10.94 -1.38 15.55
CA LYS A 120 -10.82 -1.22 14.09
C LYS A 120 -9.54 -0.46 13.68
N ILE A 121 -9.21 0.64 14.39
CA ILE A 121 -7.95 1.38 14.17
C ILE A 121 -6.75 0.49 14.45
N ASN A 122 -6.75 -0.26 15.55
CA ASN A 122 -5.67 -1.19 15.89
C ASN A 122 -5.54 -2.31 14.85
N ALA A 123 -6.64 -2.89 14.37
CA ALA A 123 -6.61 -3.90 13.32
C ALA A 123 -5.91 -3.39 12.06
N VAL A 124 -6.25 -2.19 11.60
CA VAL A 124 -5.59 -1.54 10.45
C VAL A 124 -4.11 -1.31 10.72
N ALA A 125 -3.78 -0.72 11.86
CA ALA A 125 -2.40 -0.36 12.21
C ALA A 125 -1.49 -1.58 12.35
N MET A 126 -1.93 -2.61 13.04
CA MET A 126 -1.11 -3.80 13.29
C MET A 126 -1.01 -4.71 12.07
N ARG A 127 -2.15 -5.01 11.42
CA ARG A 127 -2.18 -5.99 10.33
C ARG A 127 -1.68 -5.40 9.01
N LEU A 128 -2.09 -4.17 8.67
CA LEU A 128 -1.73 -3.57 7.38
C LEU A 128 -0.45 -2.76 7.46
N TYR A 129 -0.25 -1.97 8.51
CA TYR A 129 0.91 -1.10 8.64
C TYR A 129 2.11 -1.81 9.31
N GLY A 130 1.90 -2.91 10.02
CA GLY A 130 2.97 -3.62 10.74
C GLY A 130 3.42 -2.91 12.02
N ALA A 131 2.60 -1.99 12.55
CA ALA A 131 2.86 -1.37 13.83
C ALA A 131 2.68 -2.39 14.97
N ASN A 132 3.46 -2.23 16.03
CA ASN A 132 3.29 -3.02 17.27
C ASN A 132 2.52 -2.25 18.35
N GLU A 133 2.36 -0.94 18.17
CA GLU A 133 1.66 -0.08 19.11
C GLU A 133 0.92 1.04 18.38
N VAL A 134 -0.25 1.40 18.91
CA VAL A 134 -1.04 2.56 18.47
C VAL A 134 -1.24 3.47 19.66
N ILE A 135 -0.91 4.74 19.52
CA ILE A 135 -1.09 5.75 20.57
C ILE A 135 -1.93 6.92 20.04
N ALA A 136 -2.65 7.55 20.98
CA ALA A 136 -3.38 8.78 20.73
C ALA A 136 -3.38 9.64 22.01
N ASP A 137 -3.43 10.94 21.86
CA ASP A 137 -3.54 11.84 22.99
C ASP A 137 -4.95 11.82 23.62
N LYS A 138 -5.09 12.42 24.81
CA LYS A 138 -6.36 12.45 25.54
C LYS A 138 -7.48 13.15 24.77
N LYS A 139 -7.16 14.14 23.93
CA LYS A 139 -8.13 14.89 23.13
C LYS A 139 -8.68 14.00 22.01
N VAL A 140 -7.82 13.28 21.32
CA VAL A 140 -8.19 12.32 20.26
C VAL A 140 -9.02 11.19 20.87
N MET A 141 -8.60 10.62 22.01
CA MET A 141 -9.34 9.55 22.69
C MET A 141 -10.74 10.00 23.15
N LYS A 142 -10.87 11.22 23.67
CA LYS A 142 -12.18 11.77 24.03
C LYS A 142 -13.10 11.88 22.81
N LYS A 143 -12.60 12.45 21.72
CA LYS A 143 -13.33 12.61 20.45
C LYS A 143 -13.74 11.25 19.86
N LEU A 144 -12.85 10.28 19.94
CA LEU A 144 -13.12 8.91 19.50
C LEU A 144 -14.24 8.26 20.34
N GLY A 145 -14.27 8.51 21.67
CA GLY A 145 -15.36 8.04 22.54
C GLY A 145 -16.71 8.67 22.17
N GLU A 146 -16.73 9.95 21.79
CA GLU A 146 -17.94 10.63 21.30
C GLU A 146 -18.42 9.99 19.99
N PHE A 147 -17.51 9.71 19.04
CA PHE A 147 -17.86 9.01 17.80
C PHE A 147 -18.27 7.56 18.03
N GLN A 148 -17.65 6.86 18.97
CA GLN A 148 -18.05 5.51 19.32
C GLN A 148 -19.51 5.43 19.74
N SER A 149 -19.99 6.40 20.52
CA SER A 149 -21.36 6.41 21.01
C SER A 149 -22.41 6.67 19.94
N LEU A 150 -22.05 7.38 18.87
CA LEU A 150 -22.96 7.83 17.82
C LEU A 150 -22.79 7.07 16.49
N HIS A 151 -21.61 6.53 16.23
CA HIS A 151 -21.17 6.03 14.94
C HIS A 151 -20.21 4.82 15.07
N GLY A 152 -20.33 4.03 16.14
CA GLY A 152 -19.43 2.93 16.42
C GLY A 152 -19.45 1.80 15.38
N ASP A 153 -20.52 1.68 14.62
CA ASP A 153 -20.72 0.74 13.52
C ASP A 153 -20.01 1.14 12.22
N LEU A 154 -19.62 2.42 12.08
CA LEU A 154 -18.97 2.87 10.86
C LEU A 154 -17.57 2.27 10.69
N PRO A 155 -17.14 2.04 9.44
CA PRO A 155 -15.78 1.65 9.16
C PRO A 155 -14.79 2.79 9.41
N VAL A 156 -13.53 2.43 9.63
CA VAL A 156 -12.43 3.39 9.76
C VAL A 156 -11.61 3.44 8.48
N CYS A 157 -11.24 4.65 8.06
CA CYS A 157 -10.30 4.89 7.00
C CYS A 157 -9.09 5.63 7.56
N MET A 158 -7.90 5.04 7.46
CA MET A 158 -6.68 5.70 7.89
C MET A 158 -6.09 6.51 6.75
N ALA A 159 -5.82 7.79 7.01
CA ALA A 159 -5.22 8.68 6.02
C ALA A 159 -3.82 8.18 5.63
N LYS A 160 -3.59 8.06 4.33
CA LYS A 160 -2.30 7.65 3.78
C LYS A 160 -1.22 8.68 4.08
N THR A 161 -0.03 8.21 4.48
CA THR A 161 1.19 9.01 4.56
C THR A 161 2.03 8.83 3.29
N PRO A 162 2.95 9.78 2.95
CA PRO A 162 3.86 9.61 1.82
C PRO A 162 4.87 8.47 2.04
N TYR A 163 5.00 7.97 3.26
CA TYR A 163 5.93 6.89 3.64
C TYR A 163 5.27 5.51 3.67
N SER A 164 4.05 5.37 3.16
CA SER A 164 3.21 4.17 3.11
C SER A 164 2.80 3.65 4.48
N PHE A 165 3.68 2.95 5.20
CA PHE A 165 3.35 2.22 6.44
C PHE A 165 3.78 2.94 7.72
N SER A 166 4.39 4.11 7.62
CA SER A 166 4.85 4.90 8.76
C SER A 166 4.47 6.37 8.60
N SER A 167 4.43 7.11 9.69
CA SER A 167 4.38 8.57 9.72
C SER A 167 5.76 9.19 9.90
N ASP A 168 6.80 8.38 10.09
CA ASP A 168 8.19 8.80 10.26
C ASP A 168 8.93 8.74 8.92
N PRO A 169 9.50 9.87 8.42
CA PRO A 169 10.27 9.91 7.18
C PRO A 169 11.54 9.07 7.21
N GLY A 170 12.04 8.71 8.39
CA GLY A 170 13.17 7.81 8.57
C GLY A 170 12.82 6.33 8.36
N LEU A 171 11.54 5.97 8.46
CA LEU A 171 11.06 4.61 8.34
C LEU A 171 10.44 4.39 6.96
N ARG A 172 11.26 3.97 5.99
CA ARG A 172 10.86 3.67 4.61
C ARG A 172 10.68 2.15 4.41
N GLY A 173 10.22 1.77 3.23
CA GLY A 173 10.01 0.35 2.89
C GLY A 173 8.79 -0.25 3.60
N ALA A 174 9.02 -1.28 4.38
CA ALA A 174 8.02 -1.94 5.22
C ALA A 174 8.56 -2.04 6.66
N PRO A 175 8.51 -0.95 7.43
CA PRO A 175 9.03 -0.96 8.80
C PRO A 175 8.20 -1.89 9.68
N GLU A 176 8.87 -2.55 10.62
CA GLU A 176 8.27 -3.40 11.65
C GLU A 176 8.53 -2.80 13.03
N GLN A 177 7.72 -3.20 14.02
CA GLN A 177 7.89 -2.82 15.43
C GLN A 177 7.95 -1.30 15.68
N HIS A 178 7.15 -0.55 14.94
CA HIS A 178 7.03 0.90 15.11
C HIS A 178 5.69 1.27 15.76
N THR A 179 5.64 2.46 16.35
CA THR A 179 4.44 3.03 16.94
C THR A 179 3.73 3.94 15.94
N LEU A 180 2.42 3.76 15.77
CA LEU A 180 1.59 4.68 15.01
C LEU A 180 0.87 5.65 15.96
N THR A 181 1.02 6.95 15.70
CA THR A 181 0.35 8.01 16.46
C THR A 181 -0.86 8.51 15.70
N ILE A 182 -2.05 8.35 16.28
CA ILE A 182 -3.28 8.95 15.75
C ILE A 182 -3.34 10.41 16.16
N ARG A 183 -3.27 11.31 15.19
CA ARG A 183 -3.21 12.77 15.41
C ARG A 183 -4.57 13.42 15.49
N ASP A 184 -5.55 12.88 14.77
CA ASP A 184 -6.94 13.38 14.75
C ASP A 184 -7.87 12.27 14.24
N VAL A 185 -9.14 12.37 14.61
CA VAL A 185 -10.23 11.56 14.06
C VAL A 185 -11.33 12.47 13.55
N ARG A 186 -11.91 12.14 12.41
CA ARG A 186 -12.96 12.94 11.77
C ARG A 186 -14.05 12.03 11.25
N LEU A 187 -15.28 12.47 11.40
CA LEU A 187 -16.38 11.88 10.65
C LEU A 187 -16.31 12.40 9.21
N SER A 188 -16.21 11.49 8.26
CA SER A 188 -16.27 11.81 6.84
C SER A 188 -17.62 11.37 6.29
N ARG A 189 -18.23 12.23 5.48
CA ARG A 189 -19.33 11.83 4.61
C ARG A 189 -18.71 11.41 3.28
N GLY A 190 -18.92 10.14 2.90
CA GLY A 190 -18.42 9.60 1.63
C GLY A 190 -18.97 10.34 0.42
#